data_f8adb553bfe114d7bf7ad65931a42f6c
#
_entry.id   f8adb553bfe114d7bf7ad65931a42f6c
#
_cell.length_a   1.000
_cell.length_b   1.000
_cell.length_c   1.000
_cell.angle_alpha   90.00
_cell.angle_beta   90.00
_cell.angle_gamma   90.00
#
_symmetry.space_group_name_H-M   'P 1'
#
loop_
_entity.id
_entity.type
_entity.pdbx_description
1 polymer ?
#
loop_
_entity_poly.entity_id
_entity_poly.type
_entity_poly.pdbx_seq_one_letter_code
_entity_poly.pdbx_strand_id
1 'polypeptide(L)'
;MCVYNSRSFHPSSLLLLLLLLGVHKPLVAKAKTTSPCPGDCSGNGLCNADTGGCNCFTGYTGHDCGLRSCPEGYQWLGYASATDTLHNTMAECSGAGDCDRNLGTCKCTEPFSGNACERVGCPPTGKYPCNGNGKCMDLKTVAGYKDDIGFSNVFTYSLWDAERVFGCVCDYGYTGYDCSLRTCPFGDDAVAGSTATVDSQTYTCSGSSGSFVARIFGFVTESIAYNANAATIIAAFKALPPIGGVSVSFSSGSVVCGSGSAITTTIQWTHVPGDVPQLTFPVNTAGIAFGSTTVDGTSTSTECSGRGLCTRTGSSAGLCACETGFSSSDGTSTNTIGTAGDCSRISSVPSSCTTGSGVATCNGHGTCSTGSSSASSTFRQCLCDEDWTGYDCSLRRCPKGKAWWDDPTANDVAHGWAECSNRGLCNRVTGQCTCDRGNTGAACDRSICPYVSTTDPSIECNGRGR
;
A
#
# COMPACT_ATOMS: atom_id res chain seq x y z
N MET A 1 35.21 1.12 3.70
CA MET A 1 36.62 1.38 4.00
C MET A 1 36.74 2.85 4.35
N CYS A 2 36.74 3.17 5.59
CA CYS A 2 37.13 4.50 6.08
C CYS A 2 38.05 4.27 7.26
N VAL A 3 39.25 4.73 7.12
CA VAL A 3 40.37 4.51 8.02
C VAL A 3 40.30 5.52 9.16
N TYR A 4 40.30 5.01 10.36
CA TYR A 4 40.45 5.77 11.61
C TYR A 4 41.93 6.06 11.83
N ASN A 5 42.29 7.33 12.06
CA ASN A 5 43.64 7.71 12.42
C ASN A 5 43.60 8.42 13.76
N SER A 6 44.02 7.69 14.80
CA SER A 6 44.26 8.19 16.15
C SER A 6 45.66 8.78 16.25
N ARG A 7 45.78 10.00 16.73
CA ARG A 7 47.05 10.52 17.25
C ARG A 7 46.88 10.93 18.68
N SER A 8 47.56 10.19 19.53
CA SER A 8 47.84 10.47 20.92
C SER A 8 48.88 11.60 21.01
N PHE A 9 48.66 12.54 21.93
CA PHE A 9 49.71 13.39 22.47
C PHE A 9 49.81 13.23 23.97
N HIS A 10 50.97 12.88 24.44
CA HIS A 10 51.39 12.77 25.83
C HIS A 10 51.84 14.15 26.33
N PRO A 11 51.76 14.43 27.66
CA PRO A 11 52.11 15.66 28.26
C PRO A 11 53.57 15.71 28.66
N SER A 12 54.19 16.86 28.59
CA SER A 12 55.50 17.11 29.22
C SER A 12 55.41 18.36 30.08
N SER A 13 55.82 18.13 31.33
CA SER A 13 56.03 19.01 32.44
C SER A 13 56.75 20.34 32.10
N LEU A 14 56.29 21.41 32.70
CA LEU A 14 57.23 22.46 33.20
C LEU A 14 56.70 23.04 34.50
N LEU A 15 57.35 22.65 35.56
CA LEU A 15 57.27 23.20 36.92
C LEU A 15 58.11 24.50 36.93
N LEU A 16 57.53 25.64 37.23
CA LEU A 16 58.33 26.80 37.71
C LEU A 16 57.63 27.53 38.82
N LEU A 17 58.28 27.54 39.89
CA LEU A 17 58.12 28.15 41.19
C LEU A 17 58.05 29.67 41.09
N LEU A 18 57.02 30.31 41.61
CA LEU A 18 57.07 31.71 42.10
C LEU A 18 56.18 31.86 43.34
N LEU A 19 56.86 31.94 44.43
CA LEU A 19 56.37 32.30 45.79
C LEU A 19 56.14 33.81 45.91
N LEU A 20 55.11 34.13 46.70
CA LEU A 20 54.96 35.39 47.51
C LEU A 20 54.42 36.62 46.77
N LEU A 21 53.12 36.81 46.96
CA LEU A 21 52.58 38.05 47.53
C LEU A 21 51.13 37.75 47.95
N GLY A 22 50.94 37.73 49.28
CA GLY A 22 49.61 37.55 49.89
C GLY A 22 48.73 38.76 49.66
N VAL A 23 47.70 38.58 48.90
CA VAL A 23 46.51 39.43 48.96
C VAL A 23 45.35 38.50 49.36
N HIS A 24 45.09 38.54 50.68
CA HIS A 24 43.85 38.02 51.24
C HIS A 24 42.70 38.86 50.66
N LYS A 25 42.09 38.38 49.56
CA LYS A 25 40.73 38.78 49.26
C LYS A 25 39.81 38.04 50.23
N PRO A 26 38.94 38.77 50.94
CA PRO A 26 37.95 38.10 51.74
C PRO A 26 37.10 37.21 50.83
N LEU A 27 37.08 35.93 51.12
CA LEU A 27 36.04 35.04 50.60
C LEU A 27 34.70 35.59 51.13
N VAL A 28 34.06 36.44 50.34
CA VAL A 28 32.64 36.71 50.54
C VAL A 28 32.00 35.39 50.23
N ALA A 29 31.70 34.61 51.24
CA ALA A 29 30.77 33.51 51.11
C ALA A 29 29.49 34.14 50.56
N LYS A 30 29.24 33.94 49.22
CA LYS A 30 27.92 34.20 48.64
C LYS A 30 26.97 33.35 49.47
N ALA A 31 26.23 34.01 50.36
CA ALA A 31 25.08 33.38 50.97
C ALA A 31 24.29 32.74 49.81
N LYS A 32 24.13 31.44 49.85
CA LYS A 32 23.28 30.70 48.92
C LYS A 32 21.88 31.22 49.26
N THR A 33 21.45 32.26 48.55
CA THR A 33 20.06 32.68 48.59
C THR A 33 19.27 31.49 48.06
N THR A 34 18.62 30.78 48.99
CA THR A 34 17.71 29.73 48.61
C THR A 34 16.63 30.35 47.71
N SER A 35 16.62 30.01 46.45
CA SER A 35 15.57 30.44 45.51
C SER A 35 14.22 30.14 46.16
N PRO A 36 13.26 31.06 46.16
CA PRO A 36 11.92 30.79 46.68
C PRO A 36 11.17 29.76 45.83
N CYS A 37 11.70 29.40 44.65
CA CYS A 37 11.09 28.46 43.74
C CYS A 37 11.61 27.03 43.95
N PRO A 38 10.76 26.01 43.72
CA PRO A 38 11.12 24.59 43.84
C PRO A 38 12.33 24.24 42.96
N GLY A 39 13.35 23.60 43.58
CA GLY A 39 14.54 23.12 42.86
C GLY A 39 15.29 24.15 42.03
N ASP A 40 15.11 25.47 42.31
CA ASP A 40 15.61 26.56 41.46
C ASP A 40 15.18 26.42 39.99
N CYS A 41 13.93 26.01 39.82
CA CYS A 41 13.31 25.69 38.51
C CYS A 41 14.14 24.70 37.67
N SER A 42 14.92 23.83 38.33
CA SER A 42 15.80 22.81 37.69
C SER A 42 16.76 23.40 36.64
N GLY A 43 16.96 24.74 36.64
CA GLY A 43 17.69 25.45 35.60
C GLY A 43 16.96 25.56 34.25
N ASN A 44 15.71 25.10 34.18
CA ASN A 44 14.89 25.02 32.94
C ASN A 44 13.71 26.01 32.98
N GLY A 45 13.78 27.04 33.81
CA GLY A 45 12.71 28.04 33.91
C GLY A 45 13.17 29.27 34.70
N LEU A 46 12.28 30.27 34.73
CA LEU A 46 12.47 31.50 35.50
C LEU A 46 11.66 31.41 36.80
N CYS A 47 12.32 31.67 37.90
CA CYS A 47 11.68 31.76 39.21
C CYS A 47 10.89 33.07 39.33
N ASN A 48 9.61 33.00 39.61
CA ASN A 48 8.78 34.12 40.00
C ASN A 48 8.86 34.26 41.53
N ALA A 49 9.62 35.25 42.00
CA ALA A 49 9.86 35.45 43.43
C ALA A 49 8.59 35.85 44.21
N ASP A 50 7.60 36.46 43.56
CA ASP A 50 6.37 36.92 44.20
C ASP A 50 5.41 35.76 44.47
N THR A 51 5.37 34.78 43.60
CA THR A 51 4.46 33.62 43.71
C THR A 51 5.17 32.36 44.22
N GLY A 52 6.50 32.34 44.22
CA GLY A 52 7.29 31.14 44.50
C GLY A 52 7.14 30.06 43.42
N GLY A 53 6.58 30.37 42.26
CA GLY A 53 6.36 29.45 41.15
C GLY A 53 7.42 29.55 40.07
N CYS A 54 7.58 28.47 39.30
CA CYS A 54 8.47 28.42 38.14
C CYS A 54 7.73 28.66 36.83
N ASN A 55 8.22 29.59 36.01
CA ASN A 55 7.82 29.75 34.61
C ASN A 55 8.79 28.95 33.76
N CYS A 56 8.37 27.76 33.31
CA CYS A 56 9.23 26.86 32.57
C CYS A 56 9.53 27.36 31.16
N PHE A 57 10.75 27.09 30.69
CA PHE A 57 11.09 27.29 29.27
C PHE A 57 10.35 26.29 28.40
N THR A 58 10.17 26.63 27.11
CA THR A 58 9.57 25.76 26.11
C THR A 58 10.27 24.39 26.11
N GLY A 59 9.48 23.32 26.14
CA GLY A 59 10.00 21.95 26.21
C GLY A 59 10.14 21.41 27.64
N TYR A 60 9.77 22.21 28.67
CA TYR A 60 9.80 21.78 30.06
C TYR A 60 8.47 22.07 30.76
N THR A 61 8.16 21.27 31.77
CA THR A 61 6.92 21.33 32.55
C THR A 61 7.14 20.81 33.96
N GLY A 62 6.10 20.81 34.78
CA GLY A 62 6.16 20.43 36.17
C GLY A 62 6.32 21.65 37.10
N HIS A 63 6.12 21.45 38.40
CA HIS A 63 6.15 22.53 39.37
C HIS A 63 7.56 23.15 39.54
N ASP A 64 8.58 22.38 39.19
CA ASP A 64 10.00 22.76 39.28
C ASP A 64 10.69 22.77 37.89
N CYS A 65 9.94 22.66 36.80
CA CYS A 65 10.46 22.52 35.42
C CYS A 65 11.46 21.37 35.24
N GLY A 66 11.40 20.34 36.07
CA GLY A 66 12.27 19.17 36.00
C GLY A 66 11.82 18.15 34.96
N LEU A 67 10.61 18.26 34.44
CA LEU A 67 10.02 17.35 33.49
C LEU A 67 10.03 17.95 32.09
N ARG A 68 10.16 17.09 31.07
CA ARG A 68 10.01 17.52 29.68
C ARG A 68 8.54 17.51 29.26
N SER A 69 8.15 18.46 28.41
CA SER A 69 6.90 18.39 27.67
C SER A 69 7.10 17.60 26.37
N CYS A 70 6.05 16.92 25.91
CA CYS A 70 6.05 16.22 24.65
C CYS A 70 5.47 17.08 23.52
N PRO A 71 5.71 16.72 22.26
CA PRO A 71 5.09 17.39 21.13
C PRO A 71 3.56 17.37 21.19
N GLU A 72 2.96 18.46 20.74
CA GLU A 72 1.51 18.61 20.65
C GLU A 72 1.04 18.46 19.21
N GLY A 73 -0.15 17.90 19.03
CA GLY A 73 -0.85 17.80 17.76
C GLY A 73 -2.35 17.94 17.98
N TYR A 74 -3.12 18.03 16.87
CA TYR A 74 -4.58 18.05 16.95
C TYR A 74 -5.09 16.75 17.57
N GLN A 75 -5.96 16.88 18.55
CA GLN A 75 -6.58 15.74 19.22
C GLN A 75 -7.30 14.84 18.21
N TRP A 76 -7.23 13.53 18.43
CA TRP A 76 -8.04 12.57 17.69
C TRP A 76 -9.46 12.48 18.26
N LEU A 77 -9.60 12.65 19.56
CA LEU A 77 -10.86 12.59 20.29
C LEU A 77 -10.98 13.88 21.10
N GLY A 78 -11.96 14.68 20.77
CA GLY A 78 -12.25 15.94 21.47
C GLY A 78 -13.73 16.23 21.41
N TYR A 79 -14.20 17.13 22.27
CA TYR A 79 -15.58 17.57 22.24
C TYR A 79 -15.79 18.52 21.06
N ALA A 80 -16.85 18.28 20.26
CA ALA A 80 -17.25 19.23 19.26
C ALA A 80 -17.62 20.57 19.92
N SER A 81 -17.08 21.67 19.39
CA SER A 81 -17.35 23.01 19.89
C SER A 81 -18.64 23.62 19.32
N ALA A 82 -19.09 23.11 18.16
CA ALA A 82 -20.32 23.47 17.49
C ALA A 82 -20.76 22.36 16.54
N THR A 83 -21.97 22.45 15.97
CA THR A 83 -22.48 21.54 14.94
C THR A 83 -21.53 21.53 13.73
N ASP A 84 -21.17 20.35 13.26
CA ASP A 84 -20.29 20.11 12.11
C ASP A 84 -18.94 20.86 12.16
N THR A 85 -18.47 21.16 13.37
CA THR A 85 -17.19 21.81 13.58
C THR A 85 -16.17 20.78 14.04
N LEU A 86 -15.12 20.60 13.24
CA LEU A 86 -13.98 19.78 13.64
C LEU A 86 -13.35 20.40 14.89
N HIS A 87 -13.05 19.55 15.88
CA HIS A 87 -12.25 19.99 17.01
C HIS A 87 -10.82 20.23 16.55
N ASN A 88 -10.32 21.42 16.81
CA ASN A 88 -8.97 21.86 16.46
C ASN A 88 -8.13 22.11 17.71
N THR A 89 -8.49 21.48 18.81
CA THR A 89 -7.76 21.61 20.08
C THR A 89 -6.44 20.85 19.98
N MET A 90 -5.36 21.54 20.30
CA MET A 90 -4.03 20.92 20.43
C MET A 90 -3.93 20.20 21.78
N ALA A 91 -3.33 19.03 21.76
CA ALA A 91 -3.01 18.26 22.95
C ALA A 91 -1.68 17.57 22.82
N GLU A 92 -1.04 17.37 23.95
CA GLU A 92 0.18 16.60 24.05
C GLU A 92 -0.06 15.17 23.56
N CYS A 93 0.83 14.69 22.68
CA CYS A 93 0.71 13.41 21.99
C CYS A 93 -0.65 13.24 21.28
N SER A 94 -1.27 14.33 20.81
CA SER A 94 -2.59 14.35 20.15
C SER A 94 -3.70 13.64 20.94
N GLY A 95 -3.53 13.45 22.25
CA GLY A 95 -4.42 12.63 23.09
C GLY A 95 -4.47 11.14 22.70
N ALA A 96 -3.49 10.66 21.93
CA ALA A 96 -3.42 9.29 21.40
C ALA A 96 -2.11 8.58 21.81
N GLY A 97 -1.49 9.01 22.90
CA GLY A 97 -0.27 8.40 23.42
C GLY A 97 0.13 8.97 24.78
N ASP A 98 1.10 8.32 25.40
CA ASP A 98 1.69 8.74 26.67
C ASP A 98 2.97 9.53 26.45
N CYS A 99 3.12 10.60 27.23
CA CYS A 99 4.34 11.39 27.23
C CYS A 99 5.40 10.78 28.17
N ASP A 100 6.56 10.40 27.63
CA ASP A 100 7.74 10.11 28.43
C ASP A 100 8.35 11.44 28.91
N ARG A 101 8.08 11.77 30.15
CA ARG A 101 8.52 13.02 30.80
C ARG A 101 10.04 13.14 30.95
N ASN A 102 10.78 12.05 30.86
CA ASN A 102 12.23 12.08 30.93
C ASN A 102 12.86 12.42 29.59
N LEU A 103 12.28 11.88 28.52
CA LEU A 103 12.79 12.04 27.16
C LEU A 103 12.11 13.18 26.40
N GLY A 104 10.87 13.55 26.75
CA GLY A 104 10.05 14.50 26.00
C GLY A 104 9.54 13.91 24.67
N THR A 105 9.31 12.60 24.63
CA THR A 105 8.83 11.87 23.44
C THR A 105 7.51 11.20 23.71
N CYS A 106 6.65 11.17 22.68
CA CYS A 106 5.37 10.47 22.77
C CYS A 106 5.55 8.99 22.50
N LYS A 107 4.93 8.16 23.35
CA LYS A 107 4.72 6.75 23.11
C LYS A 107 3.29 6.58 22.62
N CYS A 108 3.12 6.45 21.30
CA CYS A 108 1.81 6.37 20.68
C CYS A 108 1.10 5.05 20.99
N THR A 109 -0.21 5.13 21.16
CA THR A 109 -1.11 3.96 21.18
C THR A 109 -1.40 3.53 19.75
N GLU A 110 -1.33 2.24 19.44
CA GLU A 110 -1.74 1.76 18.12
C GLU A 110 -3.22 2.08 17.84
N PRO A 111 -3.60 2.50 16.61
CA PRO A 111 -2.80 2.55 15.37
C PRO A 111 -2.09 3.89 15.13
N PHE A 112 -1.94 4.73 16.14
CA PHE A 112 -1.39 6.08 15.99
C PHE A 112 0.14 6.08 15.89
N SER A 113 0.68 7.07 15.21
CA SER A 113 2.11 7.23 14.92
C SER A 113 2.46 8.70 14.71
N GLY A 114 3.73 8.98 14.46
CA GLY A 114 4.26 10.33 14.35
C GLY A 114 4.88 10.83 15.66
N ASN A 115 5.51 12.00 15.62
CA ASN A 115 6.18 12.55 16.79
C ASN A 115 5.23 12.95 17.91
N ALA A 116 4.03 13.40 17.54
CA ALA A 116 2.94 13.77 18.44
C ALA A 116 1.76 12.80 18.36
N CYS A 117 1.92 11.60 17.83
CA CYS A 117 0.85 10.63 17.57
C CYS A 117 -0.27 11.20 16.68
N GLU A 118 0.06 12.11 15.80
CA GLU A 118 -0.84 12.88 14.95
C GLU A 118 -1.30 12.15 13.70
N ARG A 119 -0.81 10.91 13.48
CA ARG A 119 -1.07 10.11 12.27
C ARG A 119 -1.63 8.74 12.60
N VAL A 120 -2.53 8.25 11.77
CA VAL A 120 -2.84 6.81 11.67
C VAL A 120 -1.90 6.20 10.66
N GLY A 121 -0.94 5.40 11.12
CA GLY A 121 0.11 4.82 10.28
C GLY A 121 -0.38 3.66 9.41
N CYS A 122 0.49 3.23 8.50
CA CYS A 122 0.27 2.00 7.77
C CYS A 122 0.34 0.79 8.70
N PRO A 123 -0.37 -0.32 8.35
CA PRO A 123 -0.43 -1.50 9.20
C PRO A 123 0.96 -2.00 9.58
N PRO A 124 1.23 -2.21 10.87
CA PRO A 124 2.49 -2.71 11.37
C PRO A 124 2.49 -4.23 11.42
N THR A 125 2.28 -4.86 10.29
CA THR A 125 2.39 -6.31 10.19
C THR A 125 3.84 -6.68 9.88
N GLY A 126 4.58 -7.04 10.90
CA GLY A 126 5.99 -7.44 10.75
C GLY A 126 6.99 -6.30 10.92
N LYS A 127 8.20 -6.48 10.36
CA LYS A 127 9.33 -5.55 10.55
C LYS A 127 9.22 -4.26 9.74
N TYR A 128 8.44 -4.29 8.68
CA TYR A 128 8.34 -3.18 7.73
C TYR A 128 6.88 -2.80 7.47
N PRO A 129 6.55 -1.51 7.31
CA PRO A 129 5.23 -1.07 6.87
C PRO A 129 4.84 -1.80 5.58
N CYS A 130 3.53 -2.07 5.40
CA CYS A 130 3.00 -2.76 4.22
C CYS A 130 3.68 -4.13 3.96
N ASN A 131 4.16 -4.81 5.01
CA ASN A 131 4.92 -6.07 4.94
C ASN A 131 6.18 -6.00 4.06
N GLY A 132 6.65 -4.80 3.70
CA GLY A 132 7.75 -4.61 2.75
C GLY A 132 7.38 -4.93 1.30
N ASN A 133 6.09 -5.07 1.01
CA ASN A 133 5.54 -5.37 -0.32
C ASN A 133 4.67 -4.20 -0.83
N GLY A 134 4.99 -2.98 -0.45
CA GLY A 134 4.26 -1.79 -0.85
C GLY A 134 4.82 -0.53 -0.23
N LYS A 135 4.24 0.59 -0.61
CA LYS A 135 4.61 1.93 -0.15
C LYS A 135 3.55 2.47 0.79
N CYS A 136 3.98 2.97 1.94
CA CYS A 136 3.12 3.64 2.90
C CYS A 136 2.91 5.10 2.47
N MET A 137 1.67 5.51 2.18
CA MET A 137 1.33 6.85 1.68
C MET A 137 0.13 7.44 2.39
N ASP A 138 0.14 8.77 2.59
CA ASP A 138 -1.03 9.52 3.01
C ASP A 138 -1.98 9.77 1.83
N LEU A 139 -3.23 10.18 2.15
CA LEU A 139 -4.28 10.43 1.15
C LEU A 139 -3.94 11.56 0.19
N LYS A 140 -3.26 12.61 0.66
CA LYS A 140 -2.82 13.73 -0.17
C LYS A 140 -1.77 13.28 -1.19
N THR A 141 -0.81 12.49 -0.74
CA THR A 141 0.27 11.98 -1.59
C THR A 141 -0.29 11.02 -2.64
N VAL A 142 -1.16 10.06 -2.25
CA VAL A 142 -1.70 9.08 -3.18
C VAL A 142 -2.64 9.70 -4.22
N ALA A 143 -3.35 10.77 -3.87
CA ALA A 143 -4.26 11.46 -4.79
C ALA A 143 -3.57 12.00 -6.05
N GLY A 144 -2.33 12.47 -5.92
CA GLY A 144 -1.50 12.94 -7.04
C GLY A 144 -0.39 11.97 -7.42
N TYR A 145 -0.42 10.75 -6.87
CA TYR A 145 0.67 9.81 -7.06
C TYR A 145 0.67 9.22 -8.46
N LYS A 146 1.84 9.29 -9.07
CA LYS A 146 2.15 8.63 -10.33
C LYS A 146 3.37 7.76 -10.10
N ASP A 147 3.26 6.52 -10.45
CA ASP A 147 4.41 5.65 -10.42
C ASP A 147 4.78 5.15 -11.81
N ASP A 148 5.93 4.53 -11.87
CA ASP A 148 6.42 3.89 -13.09
C ASP A 148 5.65 2.60 -13.44
N ILE A 149 4.69 2.21 -12.57
CA ILE A 149 3.91 0.97 -12.67
C ILE A 149 2.59 1.20 -13.42
N GLY A 150 2.30 2.46 -13.80
CA GLY A 150 1.06 2.84 -14.49
C GLY A 150 -0.05 3.32 -13.55
N PHE A 151 0.18 3.30 -12.24
CA PHE A 151 -0.71 3.98 -11.31
C PHE A 151 -0.59 5.48 -11.53
N SER A 152 -1.65 6.11 -11.95
CA SER A 152 -1.67 7.54 -12.22
C SER A 152 -2.94 8.15 -11.68
N ASN A 153 -2.88 8.64 -10.45
CA ASN A 153 -3.90 9.52 -9.91
C ASN A 153 -3.64 10.96 -10.34
N VAL A 154 -4.69 11.62 -10.74
CA VAL A 154 -4.66 13.04 -11.19
C VAL A 154 -5.55 13.91 -10.30
N PHE A 155 -5.89 13.42 -9.11
CA PHE A 155 -6.78 14.08 -8.17
C PHE A 155 -6.00 14.89 -7.14
N THR A 156 -6.71 15.71 -6.41
CA THR A 156 -6.23 16.43 -5.23
C THR A 156 -7.04 16.00 -4.03
N TYR A 157 -6.39 15.85 -2.89
CA TYR A 157 -7.06 15.56 -1.64
C TYR A 157 -6.56 16.51 -0.55
N SER A 158 -7.48 17.28 0.03
CA SER A 158 -7.16 18.40 0.94
C SER A 158 -7.99 18.39 2.23
N LEU A 159 -8.77 17.34 2.49
CA LEU A 159 -9.59 17.24 3.68
C LEU A 159 -8.74 17.07 4.94
N TRP A 160 -9.37 17.09 6.11
CA TRP A 160 -8.71 17.10 7.43
C TRP A 160 -7.75 15.93 7.67
N ASP A 161 -7.98 14.82 7.02
CA ASP A 161 -7.22 13.58 7.15
C ASP A 161 -6.16 13.38 6.04
N ALA A 162 -6.03 14.33 5.13
CA ALA A 162 -5.15 14.29 3.96
C ALA A 162 -3.71 13.86 4.30
N GLU A 163 -3.14 14.39 5.36
CA GLU A 163 -1.78 14.10 5.83
C GLU A 163 -1.76 13.30 7.14
N ARG A 164 -2.93 12.85 7.61
CA ARG A 164 -3.08 12.19 8.90
C ARG A 164 -3.37 10.69 8.80
N VAL A 165 -3.98 10.23 7.70
CA VAL A 165 -4.34 8.83 7.49
C VAL A 165 -3.47 8.26 6.39
N PHE A 166 -2.73 7.20 6.74
CA PHE A 166 -1.82 6.50 5.86
C PHE A 166 -2.33 5.10 5.54
N GLY A 167 -2.06 4.63 4.33
CA GLY A 167 -2.37 3.28 3.87
C GLY A 167 -1.30 2.75 2.92
N CYS A 168 -1.47 1.51 2.51
CA CYS A 168 -0.51 0.81 1.70
C CYS A 168 -0.91 0.80 0.23
N VAL A 169 -0.06 1.33 -0.63
CA VAL A 169 -0.08 1.07 -2.08
C VAL A 169 0.79 -0.16 -2.32
N CYS A 170 0.15 -1.27 -2.62
CA CYS A 170 0.86 -2.55 -2.76
C CYS A 170 1.68 -2.62 -4.04
N ASP A 171 2.85 -3.24 -3.93
CA ASP A 171 3.64 -3.61 -5.09
C ASP A 171 2.88 -4.66 -5.93
N TYR A 172 3.23 -4.74 -7.22
CA TYR A 172 2.61 -5.71 -8.12
C TYR A 172 2.70 -7.15 -7.56
N GLY A 173 1.60 -7.88 -7.68
CA GLY A 173 1.50 -9.26 -7.17
C GLY A 173 1.09 -9.36 -5.70
N TYR A 174 0.83 -8.23 -5.06
CA TYR A 174 0.36 -8.18 -3.68
C TYR A 174 -0.96 -7.41 -3.57
N THR A 175 -1.73 -7.72 -2.53
CA THR A 175 -3.03 -7.10 -2.23
C THR A 175 -3.34 -7.21 -0.74
N GLY A 176 -4.49 -6.71 -0.35
CA GLY A 176 -4.89 -6.58 1.04
C GLY A 176 -4.52 -5.22 1.61
N TYR A 177 -5.15 -4.83 2.70
CA TYR A 177 -4.93 -3.53 3.32
C TYR A 177 -3.47 -3.32 3.79
N ASP A 178 -2.73 -4.41 3.96
CA ASP A 178 -1.37 -4.46 4.48
C ASP A 178 -0.37 -5.08 3.48
N CYS A 179 -0.79 -5.35 2.25
CA CYS A 179 0.01 -6.02 1.21
C CYS A 179 0.55 -7.40 1.63
N SER A 180 -0.15 -8.14 2.49
CA SER A 180 0.24 -9.48 2.93
C SER A 180 -0.25 -10.60 2.01
N LEU A 181 -1.25 -10.32 1.19
CA LEU A 181 -1.89 -11.31 0.33
C LEU A 181 -1.29 -11.28 -1.08
N ARG A 182 -1.21 -12.44 -1.72
CA ARG A 182 -0.81 -12.53 -3.13
C ARG A 182 -2.03 -12.35 -4.05
N THR A 183 -1.83 -11.68 -5.17
CA THR A 183 -2.76 -11.70 -6.29
C THR A 183 -2.50 -12.93 -7.15
N CYS A 184 -3.52 -13.41 -7.84
CA CYS A 184 -3.38 -14.48 -8.82
C CYS A 184 -3.37 -13.91 -10.25
N PRO A 185 -2.97 -14.70 -11.25
CA PRO A 185 -3.02 -14.27 -12.65
C PRO A 185 -4.41 -13.84 -13.07
N PHE A 186 -4.45 -12.83 -13.93
CA PHE A 186 -5.66 -12.31 -14.53
C PHE A 186 -5.83 -12.88 -15.95
N GLY A 187 -7.05 -13.02 -16.39
CA GLY A 187 -7.39 -13.43 -17.72
C GLY A 187 -8.85 -13.14 -18.06
N ASP A 188 -9.20 -13.26 -19.32
CA ASP A 188 -10.57 -13.08 -19.79
C ASP A 188 -11.39 -14.35 -19.54
N ASP A 189 -12.67 -14.16 -19.19
CA ASP A 189 -13.60 -15.29 -19.14
C ASP A 189 -13.85 -15.83 -20.55
N ALA A 190 -13.29 -16.99 -20.82
CA ALA A 190 -13.38 -17.65 -22.11
C ALA A 190 -14.83 -17.97 -22.58
N VAL A 191 -15.79 -17.93 -21.63
CA VAL A 191 -17.21 -18.25 -21.91
C VAL A 191 -18.00 -16.98 -22.17
N ALA A 192 -17.68 -15.87 -21.53
CA ALA A 192 -18.44 -14.63 -21.62
C ALA A 192 -18.41 -13.98 -23.02
N GLY A 193 -17.53 -14.45 -23.92
CA GLY A 193 -17.38 -13.91 -25.27
C GLY A 193 -16.89 -12.46 -25.21
N SER A 194 -15.61 -12.24 -25.43
CA SER A 194 -15.02 -10.90 -25.33
C SER A 194 -15.66 -9.94 -26.36
N THR A 195 -16.47 -9.01 -25.86
CA THR A 195 -16.78 -7.75 -26.56
C THR A 195 -15.75 -6.67 -26.17
N ALA A 196 -14.80 -7.01 -25.31
CA ALA A 196 -13.79 -6.11 -24.82
C ALA A 196 -12.79 -5.76 -25.93
N THR A 197 -12.50 -4.48 -26.09
CA THR A 197 -11.38 -4.03 -26.90
C THR A 197 -10.10 -4.40 -26.17
N VAL A 198 -9.21 -5.08 -26.89
CA VAL A 198 -7.89 -5.43 -26.35
C VAL A 198 -7.02 -4.18 -26.34
N ASP A 199 -6.40 -3.90 -25.20
CA ASP A 199 -5.40 -2.84 -25.12
C ASP A 199 -4.32 -3.03 -26.17
N SER A 200 -4.06 -1.97 -26.96
CA SER A 200 -3.00 -2.02 -27.95
C SER A 200 -2.23 -0.72 -28.01
N GLN A 201 -0.92 -0.83 -28.16
CA GLN A 201 -0.01 0.29 -28.31
C GLN A 201 0.85 0.12 -29.55
N THR A 202 1.10 1.24 -30.24
CA THR A 202 1.94 1.20 -31.42
C THR A 202 3.20 2.03 -31.20
N TYR A 203 4.29 1.59 -31.77
CA TYR A 203 5.50 2.36 -31.87
C TYR A 203 6.18 2.13 -33.20
N THR A 204 6.97 3.11 -33.65
CA THR A 204 7.67 3.06 -34.94
C THR A 204 9.17 2.99 -34.72
N CYS A 205 9.84 2.30 -35.60
CA CYS A 205 11.29 2.25 -35.63
C CYS A 205 11.83 2.37 -37.06
N SER A 206 12.83 3.23 -37.23
CA SER A 206 13.55 3.38 -38.50
C SER A 206 15.06 3.16 -38.35
N GLY A 207 15.51 2.68 -37.19
CA GLY A 207 16.92 2.42 -36.92
C GLY A 207 17.46 1.20 -37.67
N SER A 208 18.76 1.24 -37.97
CA SER A 208 19.48 0.12 -38.61
C SER A 208 20.51 -0.54 -37.68
N SER A 209 20.57 -0.11 -36.42
CA SER A 209 21.46 -0.64 -35.38
C SER A 209 20.95 -0.28 -33.99
N GLY A 210 21.58 -0.83 -32.95
CA GLY A 210 21.29 -0.51 -31.58
C GLY A 210 20.30 -1.46 -30.92
N SER A 211 19.82 -1.07 -29.75
CA SER A 211 18.86 -1.83 -28.95
C SER A 211 17.97 -0.88 -28.15
N PHE A 212 16.92 -1.41 -27.56
CA PHE A 212 16.05 -0.71 -26.65
C PHE A 212 15.67 -1.58 -25.46
N VAL A 213 15.29 -0.94 -24.38
CA VAL A 213 14.67 -1.54 -23.19
C VAL A 213 13.29 -0.93 -23.08
N ALA A 214 12.26 -1.73 -22.97
CA ALA A 214 10.90 -1.27 -22.72
C ALA A 214 10.60 -1.35 -21.22
N ARG A 215 9.87 -0.36 -20.71
CA ARG A 215 9.38 -0.35 -19.32
C ARG A 215 7.86 -0.32 -19.34
N ILE A 216 7.25 -1.18 -18.53
CA ILE A 216 5.82 -1.28 -18.31
C ILE A 216 5.56 -1.76 -16.87
N PHE A 217 4.57 -1.22 -16.18
CA PHE A 217 4.25 -1.53 -14.78
C PHE A 217 5.48 -1.46 -13.83
N GLY A 218 6.43 -0.56 -14.12
CA GLY A 218 7.69 -0.43 -13.36
C GLY A 218 8.76 -1.47 -13.67
N PHE A 219 8.39 -2.54 -14.35
CA PHE A 219 9.33 -3.57 -14.78
C PHE A 219 9.98 -3.20 -16.12
N VAL A 220 11.20 -3.67 -16.30
CA VAL A 220 11.96 -3.42 -17.52
C VAL A 220 12.30 -4.75 -18.22
N THR A 221 12.20 -4.74 -19.54
CA THR A 221 12.60 -5.91 -20.33
C THR A 221 14.12 -6.05 -20.34
N GLU A 222 14.60 -7.22 -20.68
CA GLU A 222 15.96 -7.36 -21.20
C GLU A 222 16.14 -6.47 -22.43
N SER A 223 17.41 -6.24 -22.80
CA SER A 223 17.74 -5.44 -23.98
C SER A 223 17.28 -6.11 -25.26
N ILE A 224 16.44 -5.45 -26.02
CA ILE A 224 15.86 -5.93 -27.29
C ILE A 224 16.63 -5.33 -28.45
N ALA A 225 17.20 -6.14 -29.32
CA ALA A 225 17.95 -5.66 -30.46
C ALA A 225 17.02 -5.03 -31.52
N TYR A 226 17.52 -4.07 -32.29
CA TYR A 226 16.78 -3.38 -33.36
C TYR A 226 16.15 -4.32 -34.39
N ASN A 227 16.76 -5.48 -34.63
CA ASN A 227 16.31 -6.50 -35.57
C ASN A 227 15.56 -7.67 -34.89
N ALA A 228 15.06 -7.46 -33.67
CA ALA A 228 14.27 -8.49 -32.98
C ALA A 228 13.00 -8.82 -33.73
N ASN A 229 12.67 -10.10 -33.81
CA ASN A 229 11.41 -10.57 -34.36
C ASN A 229 10.29 -10.57 -33.29
N ALA A 230 9.05 -10.83 -33.70
CA ALA A 230 7.92 -10.84 -32.80
C ALA A 230 8.08 -11.85 -31.64
N ALA A 231 8.63 -13.03 -31.89
CA ALA A 231 8.82 -14.04 -30.85
C ALA A 231 9.80 -13.56 -29.75
N THR A 232 10.89 -12.88 -30.16
CA THR A 232 11.85 -12.30 -29.22
C THR A 232 11.21 -11.20 -28.36
N ILE A 233 10.40 -10.34 -28.95
CA ILE A 233 9.71 -9.25 -28.23
C ILE A 233 8.67 -9.85 -27.27
N ILE A 234 7.86 -10.81 -27.73
CA ILE A 234 6.89 -11.52 -26.89
C ILE A 234 7.59 -12.17 -25.70
N ALA A 235 8.71 -12.86 -25.92
CA ALA A 235 9.46 -13.51 -24.85
C ALA A 235 9.99 -12.48 -23.82
N ALA A 236 10.50 -11.34 -24.29
CA ALA A 236 11.00 -10.27 -23.41
C ALA A 236 9.88 -9.68 -22.54
N PHE A 237 8.69 -9.46 -23.08
CA PHE A 237 7.54 -8.98 -22.29
C PHE A 237 6.98 -10.07 -21.36
N LYS A 238 6.83 -11.30 -21.82
CA LYS A 238 6.33 -12.42 -20.99
C LYS A 238 7.27 -12.79 -19.83
N ALA A 239 8.52 -12.38 -19.88
CA ALA A 239 9.44 -12.50 -18.73
C ALA A 239 9.11 -11.53 -17.61
N LEU A 240 8.30 -10.51 -17.87
CA LEU A 240 7.87 -9.54 -16.86
C LEU A 240 6.67 -10.08 -16.07
N PRO A 241 6.70 -10.04 -14.72
CA PRO A 241 5.66 -10.65 -13.89
C PRO A 241 4.21 -10.21 -14.19
N PRO A 242 3.93 -8.93 -14.59
CA PRO A 242 2.57 -8.49 -14.87
C PRO A 242 1.99 -9.01 -16.19
N ILE A 243 2.82 -9.52 -17.09
CA ILE A 243 2.42 -9.78 -18.47
C ILE A 243 2.05 -11.26 -18.63
N GLY A 244 0.80 -11.58 -18.46
CA GLY A 244 0.28 -12.93 -18.70
C GLY A 244 0.22 -13.30 -20.20
N GLY A 245 -0.08 -12.31 -21.05
CA GLY A 245 -0.18 -12.53 -22.49
C GLY A 245 0.03 -11.26 -23.31
N VAL A 246 0.72 -11.41 -24.44
CA VAL A 246 0.99 -10.32 -25.38
C VAL A 246 1.10 -10.86 -26.80
N SER A 247 0.57 -10.15 -27.77
CA SER A 247 0.81 -10.39 -29.18
C SER A 247 1.52 -9.22 -29.84
N VAL A 248 2.35 -9.49 -30.84
CA VAL A 248 3.16 -8.50 -31.54
C VAL A 248 3.01 -8.70 -33.04
N SER A 249 2.71 -7.62 -33.75
CA SER A 249 2.66 -7.60 -35.21
C SER A 249 3.39 -6.38 -35.76
N PHE A 250 3.82 -6.48 -37.02
CA PHE A 250 4.55 -5.43 -37.73
C PHE A 250 3.77 -4.98 -38.98
N SER A 251 3.83 -3.69 -39.28
CA SER A 251 3.20 -3.13 -40.51
C SER A 251 3.85 -3.66 -41.76
N SER A 252 5.13 -4.05 -41.71
CA SER A 252 5.87 -4.67 -42.79
C SER A 252 7.07 -5.45 -42.28
N GLY A 253 7.51 -6.46 -43.03
CA GLY A 253 8.67 -7.26 -42.63
C GLY A 253 8.41 -8.18 -41.43
N SER A 254 9.47 -8.59 -40.74
CA SER A 254 9.42 -9.57 -39.63
C SER A 254 10.23 -9.14 -38.41
N VAL A 255 10.69 -7.92 -38.40
CA VAL A 255 11.57 -7.36 -37.33
C VAL A 255 11.09 -5.97 -36.92
N VAL A 256 11.48 -5.54 -35.71
CA VAL A 256 11.00 -4.28 -35.11
C VAL A 256 11.48 -3.04 -35.84
N CYS A 257 12.71 -3.04 -36.37
CA CYS A 257 13.27 -1.95 -37.14
C CYS A 257 13.84 -2.47 -38.47
N GLY A 258 13.65 -1.72 -39.53
CA GLY A 258 14.17 -2.06 -40.86
C GLY A 258 14.98 -0.94 -41.46
N SER A 259 16.01 -1.27 -42.25
CA SER A 259 16.78 -0.29 -42.99
C SER A 259 15.95 0.33 -44.13
N GLY A 260 15.59 1.59 -44.01
CA GLY A 260 15.03 2.37 -45.13
C GLY A 260 13.59 2.85 -44.98
N SER A 261 12.74 2.20 -44.21
CA SER A 261 11.36 2.65 -43.91
C SER A 261 10.99 2.40 -42.48
N ALA A 262 10.27 3.33 -41.89
CA ALA A 262 9.74 3.13 -40.53
C ALA A 262 8.79 1.94 -40.48
N ILE A 263 9.08 1.00 -39.59
CA ILE A 263 8.19 -0.13 -39.30
C ILE A 263 7.35 0.24 -38.08
N THR A 264 6.05 0.10 -38.18
CA THR A 264 5.13 0.22 -37.05
C THR A 264 4.96 -1.15 -36.42
N THR A 265 5.31 -1.24 -35.16
CA THR A 265 5.03 -2.41 -34.32
C THR A 265 3.76 -2.16 -33.53
N THR A 266 2.81 -3.09 -33.58
CA THR A 266 1.62 -3.10 -32.76
C THR A 266 1.79 -4.17 -31.68
N ILE A 267 1.65 -3.76 -30.41
CA ILE A 267 1.58 -4.67 -29.27
C ILE A 267 0.15 -4.69 -28.78
N GLN A 268 -0.40 -5.88 -28.59
CA GLN A 268 -1.71 -6.10 -27.99
C GLN A 268 -1.53 -6.89 -26.69
N TRP A 269 -2.15 -6.39 -25.61
CA TRP A 269 -2.06 -6.96 -24.27
C TRP A 269 -3.25 -7.87 -24.01
N THR A 270 -3.06 -9.17 -24.05
CA THR A 270 -4.17 -10.13 -24.03
C THR A 270 -4.53 -10.65 -22.65
N HIS A 271 -3.61 -10.64 -21.68
CA HIS A 271 -3.80 -11.15 -20.32
C HIS A 271 -3.06 -10.27 -19.33
N VAL A 272 -3.58 -9.06 -19.12
CA VAL A 272 -3.02 -8.06 -18.22
C VAL A 272 -4.16 -7.44 -17.44
N PRO A 273 -4.03 -7.21 -16.13
CA PRO A 273 -5.10 -6.62 -15.32
C PRO A 273 -5.28 -5.13 -15.65
N GLY A 274 -6.54 -4.74 -15.89
CA GLY A 274 -6.93 -3.34 -16.04
C GLY A 274 -6.38 -2.65 -17.28
N ASP A 275 -6.36 -1.33 -17.24
CA ASP A 275 -5.79 -0.46 -18.26
C ASP A 275 -4.26 -0.57 -18.28
N VAL A 276 -3.68 -0.70 -19.47
CA VAL A 276 -2.24 -0.92 -19.62
C VAL A 276 -1.54 0.42 -19.84
N PRO A 277 -0.64 0.81 -18.90
CA PRO A 277 0.05 2.08 -19.00
C PRO A 277 0.92 2.17 -20.25
N GLN A 278 1.10 3.39 -20.75
CA GLN A 278 1.93 3.63 -21.91
C GLN A 278 3.36 3.14 -21.70
N LEU A 279 3.86 2.35 -22.67
CA LEU A 279 5.26 1.91 -22.69
C LEU A 279 6.22 3.10 -22.69
N THR A 280 7.28 3.00 -21.91
CA THR A 280 8.42 3.92 -21.95
C THR A 280 9.70 3.18 -22.35
N PHE A 281 10.65 3.90 -22.93
CA PHE A 281 11.90 3.32 -23.43
C PHE A 281 13.09 3.99 -22.74
N PRO A 282 13.47 3.57 -21.51
CA PRO A 282 14.54 4.18 -20.73
C PRO A 282 15.91 4.03 -21.39
N VAL A 283 16.11 3.00 -22.21
CA VAL A 283 17.27 2.84 -23.08
C VAL A 283 16.76 2.66 -24.50
N ASN A 284 17.17 3.55 -25.39
CA ASN A 284 16.66 3.58 -26.76
C ASN A 284 17.74 4.05 -27.75
N THR A 285 18.67 3.16 -28.07
CA THR A 285 19.69 3.41 -29.11
C THR A 285 19.24 2.95 -30.49
N ALA A 286 18.11 2.25 -30.58
CA ALA A 286 17.51 1.78 -31.83
C ALA A 286 16.64 2.86 -32.52
N GLY A 287 16.34 3.98 -31.84
CA GLY A 287 15.51 5.04 -32.40
C GLY A 287 14.03 4.69 -32.46
N ILE A 288 13.52 4.00 -31.43
CA ILE A 288 12.08 3.74 -31.26
C ILE A 288 11.37 5.05 -30.95
N ALA A 289 10.30 5.34 -31.67
CA ALA A 289 9.41 6.46 -31.42
C ALA A 289 7.98 5.97 -31.18
N PHE A 290 7.25 6.61 -30.32
CA PHE A 290 5.83 6.30 -30.11
C PHE A 290 5.05 6.52 -31.42
N GLY A 291 4.22 5.55 -31.78
CA GLY A 291 3.14 5.71 -32.75
C GLY A 291 1.96 6.47 -32.08
N SER A 292 1.09 7.00 -32.87
CA SER A 292 0.01 7.90 -32.43
C SER A 292 -1.24 7.19 -31.89
N THR A 293 -1.27 5.89 -31.76
CA THR A 293 -2.48 5.16 -31.37
C THR A 293 -2.21 4.23 -30.20
N THR A 294 -2.68 4.64 -29.03
CA THR A 294 -3.11 3.73 -27.97
C THR A 294 -4.59 3.47 -28.18
N VAL A 295 -5.02 2.23 -28.23
CA VAL A 295 -6.41 1.85 -28.04
C VAL A 295 -6.49 1.44 -26.60
N ASP A 296 -7.17 2.27 -25.80
CA ASP A 296 -7.46 1.94 -24.41
C ASP A 296 -8.43 0.77 -24.41
N GLY A 297 -8.00 -0.35 -23.89
CA GLY A 297 -8.79 -1.55 -23.82
C GLY A 297 -9.90 -1.39 -22.78
N THR A 298 -11.04 -1.96 -23.07
CA THR A 298 -12.08 -2.21 -22.07
C THR A 298 -11.88 -3.61 -21.49
N SER A 299 -10.64 -3.97 -21.13
CA SER A 299 -10.31 -5.30 -20.65
C SER A 299 -11.13 -5.62 -19.40
N THR A 300 -11.94 -6.66 -19.49
CA THR A 300 -12.68 -7.24 -18.37
C THR A 300 -11.88 -8.37 -17.71
N SER A 301 -10.57 -8.37 -17.87
CA SER A 301 -9.69 -9.36 -17.25
C SER A 301 -9.95 -9.42 -15.76
N THR A 302 -10.32 -10.60 -15.29
CA THR A 302 -10.61 -10.87 -13.89
C THR A 302 -9.60 -11.86 -13.32
N GLU A 303 -9.38 -11.80 -12.03
CA GLU A 303 -8.49 -12.73 -11.34
C GLU A 303 -8.98 -14.18 -11.56
N CYS A 304 -8.08 -15.07 -11.96
CA CYS A 304 -8.39 -16.44 -12.37
C CYS A 304 -9.49 -16.52 -13.44
N SER A 305 -9.61 -15.49 -14.30
CA SER A 305 -10.63 -15.36 -15.35
C SER A 305 -12.08 -15.50 -14.83
N GLY A 306 -12.30 -15.31 -13.52
CA GLY A 306 -13.57 -15.60 -12.88
C GLY A 306 -13.93 -17.11 -12.86
N ARG A 307 -13.01 -17.99 -13.28
CA ARG A 307 -13.18 -19.44 -13.43
C ARG A 307 -12.25 -20.25 -12.54
N GLY A 308 -11.83 -19.67 -11.42
CA GLY A 308 -11.00 -20.32 -10.42
C GLY A 308 -11.01 -19.59 -9.10
N LEU A 309 -10.49 -20.25 -8.07
CA LEU A 309 -10.27 -19.67 -6.76
C LEU A 309 -8.80 -19.30 -6.59
N CYS A 310 -8.54 -18.07 -6.19
CA CYS A 310 -7.20 -17.61 -5.92
C CYS A 310 -6.73 -18.04 -4.53
N THR A 311 -5.63 -18.77 -4.46
CA THR A 311 -4.93 -19.06 -3.21
C THR A 311 -4.03 -17.88 -2.84
N ARG A 312 -4.34 -17.17 -1.75
CA ARG A 312 -3.67 -15.92 -1.41
C ARG A 312 -2.51 -16.05 -0.43
N THR A 313 -2.44 -17.18 0.28
CA THR A 313 -1.45 -17.42 1.35
C THR A 313 -0.88 -18.84 1.27
N GLY A 314 0.23 -19.07 1.97
CA GLY A 314 0.88 -20.38 2.02
C GLY A 314 1.79 -20.66 0.83
N SER A 315 2.17 -21.93 0.65
CA SER A 315 3.10 -22.36 -0.40
C SER A 315 2.53 -22.27 -1.83
N SER A 316 1.20 -22.23 -1.96
CA SER A 316 0.50 -22.09 -3.24
C SER A 316 -0.03 -20.67 -3.45
N ALA A 317 0.44 -19.69 -2.69
CA ALA A 317 0.00 -18.31 -2.82
C ALA A 317 0.29 -17.75 -4.22
N GLY A 318 -0.70 -17.10 -4.82
CA GLY A 318 -0.63 -16.58 -6.18
C GLY A 318 -0.99 -17.60 -7.27
N LEU A 319 -1.54 -18.75 -6.91
CA LEU A 319 -2.01 -19.75 -7.86
C LEU A 319 -3.53 -19.83 -7.91
N CYS A 320 -4.07 -19.96 -9.12
CA CYS A 320 -5.49 -20.23 -9.35
C CYS A 320 -5.78 -21.74 -9.30
N ALA A 321 -6.78 -22.11 -8.52
CA ALA A 321 -7.43 -23.41 -8.60
C ALA A 321 -8.59 -23.30 -9.58
N CYS A 322 -8.42 -23.79 -10.81
CA CYS A 322 -9.40 -23.63 -11.88
C CYS A 322 -10.65 -24.49 -11.65
N GLU A 323 -11.80 -23.94 -12.06
CA GLU A 323 -13.06 -24.66 -12.14
C GLU A 323 -12.93 -25.87 -13.08
N THR A 324 -13.64 -26.96 -12.77
CA THR A 324 -13.66 -28.14 -13.66
C THR A 324 -14.16 -27.75 -15.06
N GLY A 325 -13.40 -28.11 -16.08
CA GLY A 325 -13.66 -27.70 -17.45
C GLY A 325 -12.88 -26.49 -17.94
N PHE A 326 -12.13 -25.86 -17.02
CA PHE A 326 -11.21 -24.77 -17.32
C PHE A 326 -9.76 -25.15 -16.99
N SER A 327 -8.84 -24.53 -17.67
CA SER A 327 -7.41 -24.75 -17.48
C SER A 327 -6.63 -23.48 -17.77
N SER A 328 -5.37 -23.49 -17.40
CA SER A 328 -4.45 -22.40 -17.71
C SER A 328 -4.22 -22.26 -19.23
N SER A 329 -4.17 -21.03 -19.70
CA SER A 329 -3.76 -20.71 -21.07
C SER A 329 -2.24 -20.61 -21.21
N ASP A 330 -1.78 -20.48 -22.46
CA ASP A 330 -0.39 -20.13 -22.79
C ASP A 330 -0.14 -18.60 -22.79
N GLY A 331 -1.18 -17.81 -22.47
CA GLY A 331 -1.14 -16.35 -22.48
C GLY A 331 -1.07 -15.77 -23.91
N THR A 332 -1.40 -16.52 -24.94
CA THR A 332 -1.46 -16.01 -26.32
C THR A 332 -2.91 -15.81 -26.78
N SER A 333 -3.10 -15.05 -27.86
CA SER A 333 -4.41 -14.83 -28.45
C SER A 333 -5.02 -16.14 -29.06
N THR A 334 -4.21 -17.17 -29.28
CA THR A 334 -4.65 -18.47 -29.71
C THR A 334 -5.24 -19.33 -28.63
N ASN A 335 -5.06 -18.89 -27.38
CA ASN A 335 -5.63 -19.51 -26.19
C ASN A 335 -5.42 -21.02 -26.12
N THR A 336 -4.17 -21.48 -26.32
CA THR A 336 -3.80 -22.90 -26.17
C THR A 336 -3.49 -23.23 -24.70
N ILE A 337 -3.49 -24.52 -24.34
CA ILE A 337 -3.13 -24.95 -22.99
C ILE A 337 -1.69 -24.51 -22.67
N GLY A 338 -1.45 -23.93 -21.50
CA GLY A 338 -0.16 -23.46 -21.10
C GLY A 338 0.00 -23.27 -19.59
N THR A 339 0.90 -22.39 -19.21
CA THR A 339 1.35 -22.20 -17.84
C THR A 339 1.06 -20.80 -17.28
N ALA A 340 0.19 -20.02 -17.91
CA ALA A 340 -0.15 -18.68 -17.44
C ALA A 340 -0.87 -18.68 -16.07
N GLY A 341 -1.48 -19.81 -15.69
CA GLY A 341 -2.09 -19.97 -14.36
C GLY A 341 -3.43 -19.24 -14.21
N ASP A 342 -4.04 -18.80 -15.29
CA ASP A 342 -5.13 -17.81 -15.37
C ASP A 342 -6.54 -18.41 -15.50
N CYS A 343 -6.69 -19.73 -15.69
CA CYS A 343 -7.98 -20.42 -15.87
C CYS A 343 -8.79 -19.92 -17.08
N SER A 344 -8.19 -19.25 -18.05
CA SER A 344 -8.89 -18.61 -19.16
C SER A 344 -9.24 -19.57 -20.31
N ARG A 345 -8.76 -20.80 -20.26
CA ARG A 345 -8.97 -21.78 -21.32
C ARG A 345 -10.09 -22.77 -21.01
N ILE A 346 -11.02 -22.95 -21.95
CA ILE A 346 -12.05 -23.98 -21.88
C ILE A 346 -11.44 -25.32 -22.33
N SER A 347 -11.46 -26.31 -21.45
CA SER A 347 -11.18 -27.71 -21.79
C SER A 347 -12.47 -28.53 -22.03
N SER A 348 -13.55 -28.17 -21.32
CA SER A 348 -14.90 -28.67 -21.55
C SER A 348 -15.92 -27.65 -21.05
N VAL A 349 -17.00 -27.40 -21.82
CA VAL A 349 -18.05 -26.48 -21.40
C VAL A 349 -18.83 -27.07 -20.23
N PRO A 350 -18.96 -26.40 -19.09
CA PRO A 350 -19.74 -26.90 -17.98
C PRO A 350 -21.21 -27.08 -18.37
N SER A 351 -21.70 -28.31 -18.33
CA SER A 351 -23.12 -28.69 -18.62
C SER A 351 -23.98 -28.63 -17.35
N SER A 352 -23.37 -28.51 -16.19
CA SER A 352 -24.01 -28.37 -14.88
C SER A 352 -23.24 -27.37 -14.04
N CYS A 353 -23.90 -26.73 -13.09
CA CYS A 353 -23.19 -25.90 -12.10
C CYS A 353 -22.36 -26.77 -11.16
N THR A 354 -21.22 -26.26 -10.78
CA THR A 354 -20.32 -26.92 -9.83
C THR A 354 -21.03 -27.22 -8.52
N THR A 355 -20.82 -28.44 -8.06
CA THR A 355 -21.25 -28.90 -6.76
C THR A 355 -20.00 -29.02 -5.90
N GLY A 356 -19.37 -27.98 -5.45
CA GLY A 356 -18.17 -27.98 -4.59
C GLY A 356 -17.83 -29.34 -3.96
N SER A 357 -17.78 -29.48 -2.69
CA SER A 357 -17.53 -30.74 -1.97
C SER A 357 -18.71 -31.75 -2.00
N GLY A 358 -19.62 -31.67 -2.99
CA GLY A 358 -20.41 -32.82 -3.44
C GLY A 358 -21.84 -32.91 -2.93
N VAL A 359 -22.46 -31.89 -2.35
CA VAL A 359 -23.80 -32.05 -1.78
C VAL A 359 -24.88 -31.16 -2.38
N ALA A 360 -24.58 -29.96 -2.84
CA ALA A 360 -25.58 -29.06 -3.41
C ALA A 360 -25.02 -28.24 -4.56
N THR A 361 -25.83 -27.98 -5.56
CA THR A 361 -25.52 -27.08 -6.66
C THR A 361 -25.14 -25.71 -6.10
N CYS A 362 -24.05 -25.11 -6.61
CA CYS A 362 -23.52 -23.83 -6.11
C CYS A 362 -23.27 -23.84 -4.58
N ASN A 363 -22.83 -24.95 -4.03
CA ASN A 363 -22.64 -25.17 -2.59
C ASN A 363 -23.88 -24.85 -1.72
N GLY A 364 -25.08 -24.76 -2.32
CA GLY A 364 -26.31 -24.38 -1.65
C GLY A 364 -26.43 -22.88 -1.32
N HIS A 365 -25.55 -22.05 -1.91
CA HIS A 365 -25.45 -20.62 -1.65
C HIS A 365 -25.58 -19.79 -2.93
N GLY A 366 -26.39 -20.25 -3.84
CA GLY A 366 -26.66 -19.57 -5.10
C GLY A 366 -27.56 -20.38 -6.01
N THR A 367 -27.93 -19.78 -7.12
CA THR A 367 -28.74 -20.38 -8.17
C THR A 367 -27.93 -20.71 -9.40
N CYS A 368 -28.19 -21.89 -9.97
CA CYS A 368 -27.56 -22.30 -11.21
C CYS A 368 -28.27 -21.62 -12.39
N SER A 369 -27.60 -20.75 -13.06
CA SER A 369 -28.11 -20.01 -14.21
C SER A 369 -27.57 -20.59 -15.53
N THR A 370 -28.33 -20.43 -16.60
CA THR A 370 -27.87 -20.69 -17.95
C THR A 370 -27.36 -19.40 -18.55
N GLY A 371 -26.05 -19.34 -18.80
CA GLY A 371 -25.43 -18.26 -19.57
C GLY A 371 -25.47 -18.57 -21.06
N SER A 372 -25.38 -17.54 -21.88
CA SER A 372 -25.14 -17.67 -23.32
C SER A 372 -23.80 -17.02 -23.68
N SER A 373 -23.02 -17.67 -24.51
CA SER A 373 -21.75 -17.11 -24.97
C SER A 373 -21.64 -17.19 -26.48
N SER A 374 -20.73 -16.39 -27.05
CA SER A 374 -20.38 -16.49 -28.49
C SER A 374 -19.71 -17.81 -28.86
N ALA A 375 -19.10 -18.49 -27.87
CA ALA A 375 -18.38 -19.75 -28.07
C ALA A 375 -19.26 -21.01 -27.87
N SER A 376 -20.38 -20.87 -27.10
CA SER A 376 -21.30 -21.98 -26.83
C SER A 376 -22.69 -21.45 -26.59
N SER A 377 -23.69 -22.10 -27.12
CA SER A 377 -25.08 -21.68 -26.99
C SER A 377 -25.61 -21.72 -25.56
N THR A 378 -25.05 -22.55 -24.70
CA THR A 378 -25.44 -22.65 -23.28
C THR A 378 -24.29 -23.14 -22.42
N PHE A 379 -24.00 -22.42 -21.34
CA PHE A 379 -23.13 -22.91 -20.27
C PHE A 379 -23.81 -22.68 -18.92
N ARG A 380 -23.35 -23.37 -17.90
CA ARG A 380 -23.90 -23.24 -16.53
C ARG A 380 -22.95 -22.50 -15.65
N GLN A 381 -23.48 -21.54 -14.89
CA GLN A 381 -22.74 -20.76 -13.90
C GLN A 381 -23.56 -20.56 -12.64
N CYS A 382 -22.87 -20.43 -11.51
CA CYS A 382 -23.48 -20.07 -10.25
C CYS A 382 -23.66 -18.56 -10.12
N LEU A 383 -24.85 -18.12 -9.81
CA LEU A 383 -25.16 -16.79 -9.34
C LEU A 383 -25.28 -16.87 -7.81
N CYS A 384 -24.27 -16.37 -7.11
CA CYS A 384 -24.16 -16.49 -5.66
C CYS A 384 -25.15 -15.55 -4.94
N ASP A 385 -25.64 -16.00 -3.80
CA ASP A 385 -26.37 -15.18 -2.86
C ASP A 385 -25.48 -14.02 -2.36
N GLU A 386 -26.08 -12.98 -1.79
CA GLU A 386 -25.39 -11.70 -1.49
C GLU A 386 -24.14 -11.84 -0.62
N ASP A 387 -24.17 -12.75 0.36
CA ASP A 387 -23.08 -12.99 1.31
C ASP A 387 -22.01 -13.96 0.79
N TRP A 388 -22.13 -14.41 -0.46
CA TRP A 388 -21.26 -15.44 -1.02
C TRP A 388 -20.59 -14.99 -2.30
N THR A 389 -19.46 -15.61 -2.62
CA THR A 389 -18.65 -15.32 -3.79
C THR A 389 -17.82 -16.54 -4.22
N GLY A 390 -17.07 -16.39 -5.29
CA GLY A 390 -16.38 -17.48 -5.98
C GLY A 390 -17.23 -18.07 -7.12
N TYR A 391 -16.60 -18.80 -8.03
CA TYR A 391 -17.31 -19.40 -9.18
C TYR A 391 -18.33 -20.45 -8.76
N ASP A 392 -18.16 -21.03 -7.59
CA ASP A 392 -18.96 -22.11 -7.00
C ASP A 392 -19.75 -21.66 -5.75
N CYS A 393 -19.69 -20.39 -5.38
CA CYS A 393 -20.30 -19.82 -4.17
C CYS A 393 -19.81 -20.46 -2.85
N SER A 394 -18.57 -20.92 -2.80
CA SER A 394 -17.99 -21.54 -1.60
C SER A 394 -17.40 -20.54 -0.62
N LEU A 395 -17.11 -19.33 -1.06
CA LEU A 395 -16.44 -18.32 -0.27
C LEU A 395 -17.44 -17.30 0.29
N ARG A 396 -17.26 -16.93 1.56
CA ARG A 396 -18.05 -15.87 2.19
C ARG A 396 -17.49 -14.49 1.88
N ARG A 397 -18.39 -13.52 1.77
CA ARG A 397 -18.05 -12.09 1.81
C ARG A 397 -18.02 -11.63 3.26
N CYS A 398 -17.15 -10.69 3.56
CA CYS A 398 -17.10 -10.05 4.86
C CYS A 398 -17.88 -8.73 4.87
N PRO A 399 -18.26 -8.24 6.06
CA PRO A 399 -18.93 -6.95 6.20
C PRO A 399 -18.09 -5.81 5.59
N LYS A 400 -18.80 -4.86 4.99
CA LYS A 400 -18.22 -3.65 4.43
C LYS A 400 -18.46 -2.46 5.34
N GLY A 401 -17.52 -1.54 5.37
CA GLY A 401 -17.62 -0.25 6.02
C GLY A 401 -16.92 0.82 5.20
N LYS A 402 -16.99 2.07 5.64
CA LYS A 402 -16.23 3.15 5.03
C LYS A 402 -14.75 2.88 5.19
N ALA A 403 -14.02 2.90 4.07
CA ALA A 403 -12.58 2.68 4.09
C ALA A 403 -11.88 3.77 4.91
N TRP A 404 -10.98 3.37 5.79
CA TRP A 404 -10.12 4.30 6.52
C TRP A 404 -9.14 4.99 5.59
N TRP A 405 -8.67 4.27 4.61
CA TRP A 405 -7.80 4.73 3.55
C TRP A 405 -8.18 3.97 2.27
N ASP A 406 -8.28 4.69 1.17
CA ASP A 406 -8.57 4.13 -0.15
C ASP A 406 -8.00 5.05 -1.22
N ASP A 407 -7.82 4.54 -2.42
CA ASP A 407 -7.40 5.37 -3.55
C ASP A 407 -8.46 6.40 -3.88
N PRO A 408 -8.11 7.69 -3.98
CA PRO A 408 -9.05 8.71 -4.39
C PRO A 408 -9.63 8.45 -5.78
N THR A 409 -10.95 8.52 -5.88
CA THR A 409 -11.69 8.32 -7.14
C THR A 409 -12.11 9.64 -7.79
N ALA A 410 -12.00 10.74 -7.06
CA ALA A 410 -12.23 12.11 -7.51
C ALA A 410 -11.55 13.07 -6.52
N ASN A 411 -11.54 14.37 -6.85
CA ASN A 411 -11.04 15.39 -5.93
C ASN A 411 -11.81 15.32 -4.60
N ASP A 412 -11.08 15.22 -3.50
CA ASP A 412 -11.60 15.12 -2.13
C ASP A 412 -12.57 13.92 -1.89
N VAL A 413 -12.44 12.84 -2.67
CA VAL A 413 -13.25 11.62 -2.55
C VAL A 413 -12.33 10.40 -2.41
N ALA A 414 -12.17 9.89 -1.19
CA ALA A 414 -11.22 8.81 -0.87
C ALA A 414 -11.75 7.70 0.06
N HIS A 415 -12.98 7.79 0.57
CA HIS A 415 -13.50 6.82 1.53
C HIS A 415 -14.67 6.03 0.93
N GLY A 416 -14.33 5.12 0.01
CA GLY A 416 -15.28 4.18 -0.56
C GLY A 416 -15.81 3.14 0.46
N TRP A 417 -16.76 2.31 0.04
CA TRP A 417 -17.17 1.14 0.79
C TRP A 417 -16.22 -0.03 0.51
N ALA A 418 -15.47 -0.45 1.51
CA ALA A 418 -14.51 -1.52 1.39
C ALA A 418 -14.81 -2.65 2.38
N GLU A 419 -14.47 -3.86 1.99
CA GLU A 419 -14.54 -5.04 2.86
C GLU A 419 -13.57 -4.85 4.03
N CYS A 420 -14.05 -5.11 5.25
CA CYS A 420 -13.30 -4.85 6.48
C CYS A 420 -12.72 -3.42 6.57
N SER A 421 -13.40 -2.43 5.92
CA SER A 421 -13.03 -0.99 5.90
C SER A 421 -11.57 -0.70 5.51
N ASN A 422 -10.93 -1.58 4.74
CA ASN A 422 -9.48 -1.55 4.48
C ASN A 422 -8.64 -1.44 5.76
N ARG A 423 -9.09 -2.08 6.86
CA ARG A 423 -8.40 -2.18 8.16
C ARG A 423 -8.51 -3.58 8.76
N GLY A 424 -8.55 -4.59 7.91
CA GLY A 424 -8.58 -5.97 8.31
C GLY A 424 -8.58 -6.92 7.13
N LEU A 425 -8.37 -8.20 7.41
CA LEU A 425 -8.43 -9.28 6.43
C LEU A 425 -9.73 -10.06 6.57
N CYS A 426 -10.35 -10.34 5.43
CA CYS A 426 -11.53 -11.16 5.38
C CYS A 426 -11.19 -12.64 5.48
N ASN A 427 -11.75 -13.32 6.47
CA ASN A 427 -11.74 -14.77 6.52
C ASN A 427 -12.85 -15.32 5.63
N ARG A 428 -12.50 -15.81 4.47
CA ARG A 428 -13.43 -16.33 3.44
C ARG A 428 -14.23 -17.57 3.85
N VAL A 429 -13.81 -18.27 4.90
CA VAL A 429 -14.51 -19.44 5.45
C VAL A 429 -15.62 -19.01 6.41
N THR A 430 -15.32 -18.06 7.29
CA THR A 430 -16.25 -17.63 8.35
C THR A 430 -17.07 -16.40 7.97
N GLY A 431 -16.63 -15.59 6.99
CA GLY A 431 -17.22 -14.29 6.66
C GLY A 431 -16.93 -13.20 7.69
N GLN A 432 -15.92 -13.38 8.52
CA GLN A 432 -15.56 -12.45 9.58
C GLN A 432 -14.28 -11.68 9.21
N CYS A 433 -14.25 -10.41 9.59
CA CYS A 433 -13.07 -9.59 9.48
C CYS A 433 -12.12 -9.85 10.66
N THR A 434 -10.85 -10.10 10.36
CA THR A 434 -9.76 -10.02 11.34
C THR A 434 -9.20 -8.61 11.27
N CYS A 435 -9.56 -7.77 12.23
CA CYS A 435 -9.18 -6.36 12.23
C CYS A 435 -7.70 -6.17 12.56
N ASP A 436 -7.12 -5.14 11.93
CA ASP A 436 -5.81 -4.62 12.30
C ASP A 436 -5.83 -4.08 13.73
N ARG A 437 -4.64 -4.01 14.34
CA ARG A 437 -4.48 -3.51 15.71
C ARG A 437 -5.05 -2.10 15.86
N GLY A 438 -5.73 -1.86 16.96
CA GLY A 438 -6.38 -0.59 17.23
C GLY A 438 -7.73 -0.39 16.52
N ASN A 439 -8.20 -1.38 15.75
CA ASN A 439 -9.50 -1.35 15.09
C ASN A 439 -10.41 -2.48 15.58
N THR A 440 -11.70 -2.24 15.54
CA THR A 440 -12.75 -3.17 16.03
C THR A 440 -14.05 -2.98 15.24
N GLY A 441 -15.05 -3.74 15.58
CA GLY A 441 -16.34 -3.76 14.87
C GLY A 441 -16.41 -4.90 13.86
N ALA A 442 -17.62 -5.25 13.42
CA ALA A 442 -17.81 -6.33 12.45
C ALA A 442 -17.09 -6.07 11.12
N ALA A 443 -17.01 -4.80 10.71
CA ALA A 443 -16.33 -4.34 9.50
C ALA A 443 -15.00 -3.64 9.78
N CYS A 444 -14.44 -3.72 10.99
CA CYS A 444 -13.25 -2.98 11.39
C CYS A 444 -13.39 -1.45 11.24
N ASP A 445 -14.58 -0.95 11.37
CA ASP A 445 -15.00 0.43 11.09
C ASP A 445 -14.90 1.36 12.31
N ARG A 446 -14.47 0.83 13.45
CA ARG A 446 -14.32 1.58 14.70
C ARG A 446 -12.92 1.46 15.26
N SER A 447 -12.40 2.53 15.84
CA SER A 447 -11.17 2.50 16.60
C SER A 447 -11.42 1.99 18.02
N ILE A 448 -10.49 1.23 18.56
CA ILE A 448 -10.47 0.82 19.97
C ILE A 448 -10.10 2.05 20.81
N CYS A 449 -10.77 2.26 21.93
CA CYS A 449 -10.35 3.28 22.89
C CYS A 449 -8.95 3.00 23.41
N PRO A 450 -8.13 4.04 23.63
CA PRO A 450 -6.83 3.88 24.23
C PRO A 450 -6.92 3.17 25.59
N TYR A 451 -5.88 2.41 25.94
CA TYR A 451 -5.76 1.67 27.22
C TYR A 451 -6.76 0.53 27.39
N VAL A 452 -6.69 -0.40 26.48
CA VAL A 452 -7.18 -1.75 26.74
C VAL A 452 -6.20 -2.39 27.73
N SER A 453 -6.72 -2.88 28.86
CA SER A 453 -5.91 -3.66 29.81
C SER A 453 -5.25 -4.83 29.07
N THR A 454 -3.95 -4.99 29.26
CA THR A 454 -3.21 -6.14 28.68
C THR A 454 -3.71 -7.49 29.19
N THR A 455 -4.47 -7.49 30.30
CA THR A 455 -5.01 -8.67 30.95
C THR A 455 -6.48 -8.92 30.62
N ASP A 456 -7.24 -7.89 30.23
CA ASP A 456 -8.65 -8.02 29.86
C ASP A 456 -9.00 -7.01 28.76
N PRO A 457 -9.08 -7.46 27.48
CA PRO A 457 -9.39 -6.60 26.36
C PRO A 457 -10.84 -6.05 26.37
N SER A 458 -11.70 -6.50 27.26
CA SER A 458 -13.05 -5.95 27.41
C SER A 458 -13.11 -4.69 28.26
N ILE A 459 -12.01 -4.32 28.94
CA ILE A 459 -11.95 -3.14 29.81
C ILE A 459 -11.34 -1.95 29.03
N GLU A 460 -12.17 -1.29 28.25
CA GLU A 460 -11.79 -0.02 27.61
C GLU A 460 -11.62 1.11 28.65
N CYS A 461 -10.75 2.08 28.35
CA CYS A 461 -10.47 3.23 29.21
C CYS A 461 -10.07 2.83 30.64
N ASN A 462 -9.44 1.66 30.85
CA ASN A 462 -9.14 1.10 32.17
C ASN A 462 -10.34 1.04 33.13
N GLY A 463 -11.56 0.91 32.60
CA GLY A 463 -12.79 0.92 33.39
C GLY A 463 -13.12 2.27 34.05
N ARG A 464 -12.43 3.35 33.66
CA ARG A 464 -12.59 4.69 34.27
C ARG A 464 -13.17 5.72 33.31
N GLY A 465 -13.46 5.32 32.07
CA GLY A 465 -14.03 6.16 31.02
C GLY A 465 -15.34 5.59 30.46
N ARG A 466 -15.99 6.36 29.58
CA ARG A 466 -17.18 5.96 28.82
C ARG A 466 -16.89 6.11 27.34
#